data_c2a3989044f863a9dbd9e8784afed878
#
_entry.id   c2a3989044f863a9dbd9e8784afed878
#
_cell.length_a   1.000
_cell.length_b   1.000
_cell.length_c   1.000
_cell.angle_alpha   90.00
_cell.angle_beta   90.00
_cell.angle_gamma   90.00
#
_symmetry.space_group_name_H-M   'P 1'
#
loop_
_entity.id
_entity.type
_entity.pdbx_description
1 polymer ?
#
loop_
_entity_poly.entity_id
_entity_poly.type
_entity_poly.pdbx_seq_one_letter_code
_entity_poly.pdbx_strand_id
1 'polypeptide(L)'
;MIDGMKVIDLDSHLVGDLESWHQTIEEKYREFLPRRLPTKNNERRKTLVGNRIMTGSELGRQKAEKKEWVTEADLTPQGRVRNMDLDGIDVAVLSPNSPALDILWFVDDPELAAAYARAQNNYMNWYASQQPGRLMWAGVIPLQDPQEAITELHRSRELGSKALNVKATPIPGKEWWDPHFDPIFDELEKTNTPIIFHDTKTGSMGHERFADNFFFSHMVGRTIETMVCLMVYLCGGVLEKHPNLKIICLETGASQMPWWLSRMDEHWQKLPHLVPWQKRKPTDVFNQSVWVGCEPFEDGLFEWAVEYLGGDRLVLATDSPHWDSSQPGQVTGPVARSTKISQENKKKVLGENAINLLGLGL
;
A
#
# COMPACT_ATOMS: atom_id res chain seq x y z
N MET A 1 4.78 21.11 7.90
CA MET A 1 6.07 21.54 7.27
C MET A 1 7.21 21.39 8.24
N ILE A 2 8.35 20.89 7.79
CA ILE A 2 9.60 20.79 8.54
C ILE A 2 10.66 21.65 7.84
N ASP A 3 11.24 22.61 8.54
CA ASP A 3 12.29 23.52 8.00
C ASP A 3 11.93 24.15 6.63
N GLY A 4 10.67 24.50 6.43
CA GLY A 4 10.14 25.04 5.17
C GLY A 4 9.86 24.03 4.08
N MET A 5 10.13 22.73 4.30
CA MET A 5 9.85 21.65 3.37
C MET A 5 8.40 21.15 3.58
N LYS A 6 7.70 20.90 2.48
CA LYS A 6 6.43 20.20 2.50
C LYS A 6 6.62 18.73 2.88
N VAL A 7 5.73 18.20 3.69
CA VAL A 7 5.79 16.81 4.18
C VAL A 7 4.52 16.07 3.77
N ILE A 8 4.66 15.05 2.93
CA ILE A 8 3.58 14.23 2.43
C ILE A 8 3.81 12.79 2.85
N ASP A 9 2.90 12.26 3.62
CA ASP A 9 2.92 10.86 4.04
C ASP A 9 2.11 10.01 3.06
N LEU A 10 2.75 9.03 2.42
CA LEU A 10 2.09 8.13 1.46
C LEU A 10 1.60 6.83 2.10
N ASP A 11 1.95 6.58 3.36
CA ASP A 11 1.53 5.39 4.08
C ASP A 11 0.84 5.75 5.39
N SER A 12 -0.42 6.08 5.25
CA SER A 12 -1.28 6.42 6.38
C SER A 12 -2.57 5.62 6.29
N HIS A 13 -2.93 4.89 7.35
CA HIS A 13 -4.03 3.96 7.28
C HIS A 13 -5.34 4.51 7.81
N LEU A 14 -6.40 4.26 7.05
CA LEU A 14 -7.75 4.41 7.54
C LEU A 14 -8.08 3.23 8.47
N VAL A 15 -8.14 3.50 9.75
CA VAL A 15 -8.58 2.51 10.72
C VAL A 15 -10.11 2.58 10.85
N GLY A 16 -10.77 1.57 10.35
CA GLY A 16 -12.21 1.40 10.44
C GLY A 16 -12.53 -0.08 10.46
N ASP A 17 -13.58 -0.46 11.17
CA ASP A 17 -14.09 -1.82 11.11
C ASP A 17 -14.91 -2.00 9.83
N LEU A 18 -15.10 -3.25 9.41
CA LEU A 18 -16.00 -3.64 8.32
C LEU A 18 -17.41 -3.06 8.48
N GLU A 19 -17.78 -2.70 9.71
CA GLU A 19 -19.03 -2.02 10.03
C GLU A 19 -19.23 -0.69 9.28
N SER A 20 -18.16 0.00 8.90
CA SER A 20 -18.26 1.23 8.09
C SER A 20 -18.90 0.98 6.72
N TRP A 21 -18.77 -0.22 6.17
CA TRP A 21 -19.39 -0.57 4.89
C TRP A 21 -20.90 -0.67 4.96
N HIS A 22 -21.51 -0.90 6.15
CA HIS A 22 -22.97 -0.89 6.31
C HIS A 22 -23.62 0.41 5.88
N GLN A 23 -22.89 1.51 5.96
CA GLN A 23 -23.40 2.83 5.61
C GLN A 23 -23.16 3.20 4.14
N THR A 24 -22.24 2.50 3.47
CA THR A 24 -21.74 2.89 2.16
C THR A 24 -22.01 1.87 1.05
N ILE A 25 -22.39 0.64 1.40
CA ILE A 25 -22.74 -0.42 0.43
C ILE A 25 -24.17 -0.24 -0.09
N GLU A 26 -24.38 -0.64 -1.32
CA GLU A 26 -25.72 -0.65 -1.92
C GLU A 26 -26.64 -1.65 -1.21
N GLU A 27 -27.93 -1.31 -1.08
CA GLU A 27 -28.94 -2.08 -0.33
C GLU A 27 -28.97 -3.57 -0.71
N LYS A 28 -28.92 -3.87 -2.01
CA LYS A 28 -29.00 -5.24 -2.53
C LYS A 28 -27.83 -6.15 -2.10
N TYR A 29 -26.70 -5.57 -1.63
CA TYR A 29 -25.52 -6.30 -1.17
C TYR A 29 -25.38 -6.32 0.35
N ARG A 30 -26.28 -5.71 1.12
CA ARG A 30 -26.16 -5.64 2.59
C ARG A 30 -26.15 -7.00 3.26
N GLU A 31 -26.90 -7.97 2.75
CA GLU A 31 -26.90 -9.34 3.29
C GLU A 31 -25.55 -10.07 3.12
N PHE A 32 -24.76 -9.66 2.12
CA PHE A 32 -23.44 -10.23 1.82
C PHE A 32 -22.29 -9.51 2.50
N LEU A 33 -22.56 -8.50 3.34
CA LEU A 33 -21.50 -7.78 4.04
C LEU A 33 -20.59 -8.74 4.82
N PRO A 34 -19.25 -8.52 4.73
CA PRO A 34 -18.31 -9.32 5.50
C PRO A 34 -18.62 -9.21 6.98
N ARG A 35 -18.66 -10.35 7.68
CA ARG A 35 -18.94 -10.39 9.12
C ARG A 35 -17.98 -11.29 9.86
N ARG A 36 -17.52 -10.82 11.00
CA ARG A 36 -16.68 -11.62 11.87
C ARG A 36 -17.50 -12.75 12.50
N LEU A 37 -16.92 -13.95 12.45
CA LEU A 37 -17.49 -15.12 13.11
C LEU A 37 -16.92 -15.25 14.53
N PRO A 38 -17.69 -15.77 15.49
CA PRO A 38 -17.19 -16.08 16.82
C PRO A 38 -15.99 -17.03 16.74
N THR A 39 -14.91 -16.72 17.45
CA THR A 39 -13.73 -17.57 17.61
C THR A 39 -13.37 -17.66 19.09
N LYS A 40 -12.82 -18.78 19.51
CA LYS A 40 -12.29 -18.94 20.88
C LYS A 40 -10.97 -18.18 21.04
N ASN A 41 -10.59 -17.91 22.28
CA ASN A 41 -9.24 -17.42 22.57
C ASN A 41 -8.21 -18.43 22.01
N ASN A 42 -7.23 -17.95 21.30
CA ASN A 42 -6.21 -18.73 20.57
C ASN A 42 -6.68 -19.40 19.25
N GLU A 43 -7.83 -19.05 18.72
CA GLU A 43 -8.20 -19.40 17.36
C GLU A 43 -7.90 -18.25 16.38
N ARG A 44 -7.54 -18.62 15.14
CA ARG A 44 -7.38 -17.65 14.05
C ARG A 44 -8.72 -16.94 13.80
N ARG A 45 -8.68 -15.65 13.53
CA ARG A 45 -9.88 -14.87 13.17
C ARG A 45 -10.55 -15.46 11.93
N LYS A 46 -11.87 -15.55 11.94
CA LYS A 46 -12.68 -16.01 10.82
C LYS A 46 -13.63 -14.89 10.41
N THR A 47 -13.66 -14.61 9.10
CA THR A 47 -14.57 -13.64 8.52
C THR A 47 -15.38 -14.34 7.44
N LEU A 48 -16.70 -14.28 7.52
CA LEU A 48 -17.56 -14.71 6.43
C LEU A 48 -17.55 -13.62 5.35
N VAL A 49 -17.19 -13.97 4.13
CA VAL A 49 -17.13 -13.10 2.95
C VAL A 49 -17.97 -13.76 1.86
N GLY A 50 -19.08 -13.14 1.50
CA GLY A 50 -20.09 -13.81 0.68
C GLY A 50 -20.57 -15.10 1.36
N ASN A 51 -20.33 -16.24 0.72
CA ASN A 51 -20.67 -17.58 1.22
C ASN A 51 -19.45 -18.40 1.69
N ARG A 52 -18.25 -17.78 1.79
CA ARG A 52 -16.98 -18.42 2.12
C ARG A 52 -16.39 -17.88 3.41
N ILE A 53 -15.60 -18.70 4.10
CA ILE A 53 -14.90 -18.29 5.32
C ILE A 53 -13.45 -17.99 5.00
N MET A 54 -13.08 -16.72 5.13
CA MET A 54 -11.70 -16.27 5.13
C MET A 54 -11.11 -16.45 6.53
N THR A 55 -9.97 -17.11 6.62
CA THR A 55 -9.27 -17.33 7.89
C THR A 55 -8.01 -16.45 7.93
N GLY A 56 -7.97 -15.51 8.86
CA GLY A 56 -6.81 -14.66 9.09
C GLY A 56 -5.67 -15.39 9.81
N SER A 57 -4.46 -14.84 9.77
CA SER A 57 -3.23 -15.42 10.34
C SER A 57 -2.98 -15.07 11.82
N GLU A 58 -3.95 -14.63 12.61
CA GLU A 58 -3.68 -13.67 13.67
C GLU A 58 -3.73 -14.19 15.11
N LEU A 59 -3.03 -15.30 15.40
CA LEU A 59 -2.71 -15.60 16.80
C LEU A 59 -1.62 -14.63 17.28
N GLY A 60 -1.98 -13.79 18.26
CA GLY A 60 -1.07 -12.83 18.89
C GLY A 60 -1.22 -11.37 18.48
N ARG A 61 -1.86 -11.05 17.35
CA ARG A 61 -2.05 -9.65 16.88
C ARG A 61 -2.77 -8.76 17.91
N GLN A 62 -3.78 -9.27 18.57
CA GLN A 62 -4.54 -8.49 19.58
C GLN A 62 -3.69 -7.94 20.72
N LYS A 63 -2.54 -8.59 21.02
CA LYS A 63 -1.60 -8.11 22.04
C LYS A 63 -0.64 -7.05 21.48
N ALA A 64 -0.30 -7.16 20.19
CA ALA A 64 0.58 -6.20 19.52
C ALA A 64 -0.14 -4.89 19.17
N GLU A 65 -1.44 -4.94 18.86
CA GLU A 65 -2.22 -3.77 18.43
C GLU A 65 -2.60 -2.81 19.54
N LYS A 66 -2.38 -3.14 20.81
CA LYS A 66 -2.62 -2.20 21.92
C LYS A 66 -1.50 -1.18 22.01
N LYS A 67 -1.70 -0.03 21.39
CA LYS A 67 -0.87 1.16 21.58
C LYS A 67 -1.46 2.01 22.69
N GLU A 68 -0.68 2.28 23.72
CA GLU A 68 -1.10 3.15 24.82
C GLU A 68 -1.32 4.60 24.37
N TRP A 69 -0.72 5.01 23.24
CA TRP A 69 -0.79 6.37 22.70
C TRP A 69 -1.85 6.59 21.60
N VAL A 70 -2.54 5.54 21.13
CA VAL A 70 -3.62 5.67 20.15
C VAL A 70 -4.95 5.48 20.85
N THR A 71 -5.75 6.53 20.90
CA THR A 71 -7.12 6.51 21.41
C THR A 71 -8.13 6.49 20.27
N GLU A 72 -9.40 6.20 20.55
CA GLU A 72 -10.47 6.30 19.55
C GLU A 72 -10.57 7.71 18.95
N ALA A 73 -10.29 8.75 19.75
CA ALA A 73 -10.28 10.13 19.28
C ALA A 73 -9.19 10.39 18.22
N ASP A 74 -8.07 9.66 18.28
CA ASP A 74 -6.97 9.79 17.32
C ASP A 74 -7.30 9.13 15.96
N LEU A 75 -8.27 8.25 15.94
CA LEU A 75 -8.75 7.59 14.72
C LEU A 75 -9.82 8.39 13.98
N THR A 76 -10.31 9.49 14.57
CA THR A 76 -11.21 10.43 13.88
C THR A 76 -10.43 11.29 12.85
N PRO A 77 -11.08 11.85 11.81
CA PRO A 77 -10.40 12.75 10.87
C PRO A 77 -9.70 13.92 11.57
N GLN A 78 -10.30 14.49 12.60
CA GLN A 78 -9.73 15.58 13.40
C GLN A 78 -8.53 15.11 14.25
N GLY A 79 -8.62 13.92 14.83
CA GLY A 79 -7.54 13.30 15.60
C GLY A 79 -6.33 13.02 14.73
N ARG A 80 -6.55 12.50 13.53
CA ARG A 80 -5.49 12.26 12.54
C ARG A 80 -4.72 13.56 12.23
N VAL A 81 -5.44 14.64 11.96
CA VAL A 81 -4.80 15.92 11.65
C VAL A 81 -4.01 16.45 12.84
N ARG A 82 -4.51 16.32 14.09
CA ARG A 82 -3.71 16.67 15.29
C ARG A 82 -2.40 15.91 15.36
N ASN A 83 -2.43 14.61 15.11
CA ASN A 83 -1.21 13.79 15.12
C ASN A 83 -0.26 14.16 13.98
N MET A 84 -0.79 14.42 12.78
CA MET A 84 -0.01 14.95 11.66
C MET A 84 0.68 16.28 12.00
N ASP A 85 0.01 17.16 12.74
CA ASP A 85 0.57 18.45 13.17
C ASP A 85 1.76 18.27 14.11
N LEU A 86 1.73 17.28 15.00
CA LEU A 86 2.86 16.91 15.87
C LEU A 86 4.09 16.44 15.07
N ASP A 87 3.86 15.79 13.93
CA ASP A 87 4.91 15.27 13.05
C ASP A 87 5.32 16.24 11.93
N GLY A 88 4.65 17.40 11.85
CA GLY A 88 4.86 18.37 10.78
C GLY A 88 4.40 17.90 9.40
N ILE A 89 3.53 16.88 9.33
CA ILE A 89 2.96 16.33 8.09
C ILE A 89 1.90 17.30 7.55
N ASP A 90 2.06 17.75 6.32
CA ASP A 90 1.11 18.63 5.66
C ASP A 90 -0.09 17.87 5.08
N VAL A 91 0.16 16.74 4.44
CA VAL A 91 -0.86 15.89 3.82
C VAL A 91 -0.56 14.42 4.10
N ALA A 92 -1.58 13.65 4.46
CA ALA A 92 -1.53 12.19 4.50
C ALA A 92 -2.41 11.60 3.40
N VAL A 93 -1.88 10.61 2.69
CA VAL A 93 -2.63 9.80 1.72
C VAL A 93 -3.05 8.50 2.41
N LEU A 94 -4.35 8.38 2.62
CA LEU A 94 -4.93 7.26 3.34
C LEU A 94 -4.98 6.01 2.46
N SER A 95 -4.44 4.93 2.97
CA SER A 95 -4.61 3.57 2.47
C SER A 95 -5.76 2.86 3.21
N PRO A 96 -6.46 1.92 2.56
CA PRO A 96 -7.49 1.13 3.25
C PRO A 96 -6.86 0.24 4.32
N ASN A 97 -7.62 -0.10 5.34
CA ASN A 97 -7.17 -1.06 6.34
C ASN A 97 -7.05 -2.48 5.74
N SER A 98 -6.12 -3.27 6.26
CA SER A 98 -5.83 -4.62 5.77
C SER A 98 -7.05 -5.55 5.56
N PRO A 99 -8.12 -5.55 6.39
CA PRO A 99 -9.29 -6.35 6.11
C PRO A 99 -9.95 -6.06 4.76
N ALA A 100 -9.95 -4.82 4.29
CA ALA A 100 -10.57 -4.46 3.01
C ALA A 100 -9.81 -5.07 1.82
N LEU A 101 -8.49 -4.96 1.80
CA LEU A 101 -7.67 -5.56 0.75
C LEU A 101 -7.74 -7.10 0.76
N ASP A 102 -7.71 -7.72 1.96
CA ASP A 102 -7.85 -9.17 2.09
C ASP A 102 -9.21 -9.66 1.58
N ILE A 103 -10.28 -8.94 1.87
CA ILE A 103 -11.64 -9.29 1.43
C ILE A 103 -11.78 -9.16 -0.08
N LEU A 104 -11.28 -8.06 -0.66
CA LEU A 104 -11.27 -7.86 -2.11
C LEU A 104 -10.43 -8.90 -2.84
N TRP A 105 -9.34 -9.35 -2.24
CA TRP A 105 -8.52 -10.43 -2.79
C TRP A 105 -9.22 -11.79 -2.69
N PHE A 106 -9.98 -12.04 -1.59
CA PHE A 106 -10.56 -13.34 -1.27
C PHE A 106 -11.89 -13.62 -1.99
N VAL A 107 -12.67 -12.59 -2.26
CA VAL A 107 -13.97 -12.75 -2.96
C VAL A 107 -13.74 -13.15 -4.40
N ASP A 108 -14.45 -14.18 -4.86
CA ASP A 108 -14.37 -14.71 -6.23
C ASP A 108 -15.52 -14.25 -7.15
N ASP A 109 -16.60 -13.72 -6.57
CA ASP A 109 -17.70 -13.11 -7.31
C ASP A 109 -17.35 -11.68 -7.75
N PRO A 110 -17.22 -11.38 -9.06
CA PRO A 110 -16.82 -10.07 -9.54
C PRO A 110 -17.82 -8.96 -9.20
N GLU A 111 -19.13 -9.25 -9.21
CA GLU A 111 -20.16 -8.26 -8.87
C GLU A 111 -20.08 -7.85 -7.40
N LEU A 112 -19.86 -8.83 -6.53
CA LEU A 112 -19.70 -8.60 -5.11
C LEU A 112 -18.36 -7.89 -4.80
N ALA A 113 -17.28 -8.25 -5.51
CA ALA A 113 -16.01 -7.55 -5.41
C ALA A 113 -16.14 -6.07 -5.78
N ALA A 114 -16.85 -5.78 -6.87
CA ALA A 114 -17.14 -4.41 -7.32
C ALA A 114 -17.96 -3.63 -6.27
N ALA A 115 -18.97 -4.26 -5.67
CA ALA A 115 -19.78 -3.65 -4.61
C ALA A 115 -18.94 -3.32 -3.36
N TYR A 116 -18.05 -4.22 -2.96
CA TYR A 116 -17.15 -3.98 -1.83
C TYR A 116 -16.13 -2.87 -2.12
N ALA A 117 -15.57 -2.82 -3.35
CA ALA A 117 -14.66 -1.75 -3.76
C ALA A 117 -15.37 -0.39 -3.71
N ARG A 118 -16.59 -0.29 -4.25
CA ARG A 118 -17.40 0.94 -4.18
C ARG A 118 -17.69 1.35 -2.74
N ALA A 119 -18.07 0.40 -1.88
CA ALA A 119 -18.34 0.69 -0.47
C ALA A 119 -17.12 1.23 0.26
N GLN A 120 -15.95 0.61 0.05
CA GLN A 120 -14.67 1.06 0.63
C GLN A 120 -14.31 2.46 0.12
N ASN A 121 -14.37 2.72 -1.18
CA ASN A 121 -14.04 4.00 -1.76
C ASN A 121 -14.98 5.12 -1.32
N ASN A 122 -16.28 4.83 -1.18
CA ASN A 122 -17.24 5.78 -0.63
C ASN A 122 -16.90 6.16 0.81
N TYR A 123 -16.51 5.19 1.64
CA TYR A 123 -16.11 5.44 3.02
C TYR A 123 -14.82 6.26 3.11
N MET A 124 -13.82 5.94 2.29
CA MET A 124 -12.56 6.70 2.25
C MET A 124 -12.79 8.14 1.81
N ASN A 125 -13.61 8.35 0.78
CA ASN A 125 -13.98 9.68 0.33
C ASN A 125 -14.71 10.46 1.43
N TRP A 126 -15.69 9.84 2.10
CA TRP A 126 -16.38 10.48 3.22
C TRP A 126 -15.41 10.89 4.34
N TYR A 127 -14.49 9.98 4.73
CA TYR A 127 -13.54 10.26 5.81
C TYR A 127 -12.56 11.39 5.42
N ALA A 128 -11.97 11.33 4.24
CA ALA A 128 -11.02 12.35 3.78
C ALA A 128 -11.68 13.72 3.59
N SER A 129 -12.94 13.76 3.15
CA SER A 129 -13.69 14.99 2.95
C SER A 129 -13.94 15.79 4.22
N GLN A 130 -13.79 15.19 5.41
CA GLN A 130 -13.90 15.88 6.69
C GLN A 130 -12.69 16.78 6.99
N GLN A 131 -11.57 16.59 6.29
CA GLN A 131 -10.34 17.38 6.45
C GLN A 131 -9.72 17.69 5.08
N PRO A 132 -10.39 18.51 4.26
CA PRO A 132 -9.97 18.81 2.90
C PRO A 132 -8.61 19.49 2.88
N GLY A 133 -7.75 19.06 1.93
CA GLY A 133 -6.38 19.55 1.80
C GLY A 133 -5.37 18.95 2.80
N ARG A 134 -5.84 18.23 3.82
CA ARG A 134 -4.98 17.53 4.79
C ARG A 134 -5.03 16.02 4.61
N LEU A 135 -6.21 15.45 4.37
CA LEU A 135 -6.41 14.03 4.11
C LEU A 135 -6.75 13.83 2.64
N MET A 136 -5.98 13.00 1.98
CA MET A 136 -6.23 12.44 0.66
C MET A 136 -6.35 10.93 0.78
N TRP A 137 -6.64 10.24 -0.30
CA TRP A 137 -6.83 8.80 -0.23
C TRP A 137 -6.46 8.11 -1.55
N ALA A 138 -6.08 6.84 -1.43
CA ALA A 138 -5.86 5.93 -2.54
C ALA A 138 -6.99 4.91 -2.56
N GLY A 139 -7.66 4.78 -3.71
CA GLY A 139 -8.81 3.91 -3.89
C GLY A 139 -8.44 2.43 -3.96
N VAL A 140 -9.46 1.59 -4.05
CA VAL A 140 -9.34 0.15 -4.35
C VAL A 140 -10.17 -0.20 -5.58
N ILE A 141 -9.78 -1.26 -6.29
CA ILE A 141 -10.49 -1.77 -7.46
C ILE A 141 -10.72 -3.27 -7.37
N PRO A 142 -11.81 -3.79 -7.97
CA PRO A 142 -12.08 -5.23 -8.03
C PRO A 142 -11.25 -5.87 -9.15
N LEU A 143 -10.18 -6.58 -8.80
CA LEU A 143 -9.26 -7.21 -9.76
C LEU A 143 -9.84 -8.45 -10.45
N GLN A 144 -11.01 -8.93 -10.03
CA GLN A 144 -11.70 -10.12 -10.57
C GLN A 144 -12.21 -9.91 -11.98
N ASP A 145 -12.62 -8.70 -12.31
CA ASP A 145 -13.10 -8.31 -13.64
C ASP A 145 -12.42 -7.01 -14.09
N PRO A 146 -11.63 -7.02 -15.18
CA PRO A 146 -10.94 -5.83 -15.67
C PRO A 146 -11.86 -4.67 -16.04
N GLN A 147 -13.07 -4.93 -16.53
CA GLN A 147 -14.00 -3.87 -16.91
C GLN A 147 -14.59 -3.18 -15.66
N GLU A 148 -14.96 -3.95 -14.64
CA GLU A 148 -15.39 -3.41 -13.36
C GLU A 148 -14.25 -2.65 -12.66
N ALA A 149 -13.01 -3.16 -12.75
CA ALA A 149 -11.84 -2.48 -12.23
C ALA A 149 -11.62 -1.10 -12.89
N ILE A 150 -11.71 -1.01 -14.21
CA ILE A 150 -11.61 0.25 -14.97
C ILE A 150 -12.75 1.20 -14.62
N THR A 151 -13.97 0.68 -14.51
CA THR A 151 -15.15 1.48 -14.12
C THR A 151 -14.95 2.10 -12.73
N GLU A 152 -14.48 1.32 -11.77
CA GLU A 152 -14.25 1.80 -10.41
C GLU A 152 -13.01 2.71 -10.31
N LEU A 153 -11.98 2.49 -11.13
CA LEU A 153 -10.85 3.41 -11.29
C LEU A 153 -11.35 4.82 -11.65
N HIS A 154 -12.15 4.94 -12.70
CA HIS A 154 -12.68 6.24 -13.12
C HIS A 154 -13.56 6.87 -12.04
N ARG A 155 -14.51 6.11 -11.49
CA ARG A 155 -15.40 6.58 -10.44
C ARG A 155 -14.62 7.07 -9.19
N SER A 156 -13.65 6.30 -8.71
CA SER A 156 -12.86 6.69 -7.54
C SER A 156 -12.03 7.96 -7.79
N ARG A 157 -11.50 8.13 -8.99
CA ARG A 157 -10.78 9.35 -9.40
C ARG A 157 -11.70 10.57 -9.42
N GLU A 158 -12.92 10.44 -9.94
CA GLU A 158 -13.93 11.51 -9.92
C GLU A 158 -14.29 11.91 -8.48
N LEU A 159 -14.28 10.96 -7.55
CA LEU A 159 -14.45 11.22 -6.12
C LEU A 159 -13.21 11.84 -5.45
N GLY A 160 -12.06 11.88 -6.13
CA GLY A 160 -10.85 12.53 -5.64
C GLY A 160 -9.71 11.60 -5.23
N SER A 161 -9.81 10.29 -5.49
CA SER A 161 -8.70 9.35 -5.28
C SER A 161 -7.45 9.77 -6.04
N LYS A 162 -6.27 9.66 -5.41
CA LYS A 162 -4.97 10.08 -5.95
C LYS A 162 -4.12 8.93 -6.48
N ALA A 163 -4.39 7.72 -6.03
CA ALA A 163 -3.71 6.50 -6.41
C ALA A 163 -4.66 5.31 -6.20
N LEU A 164 -4.25 4.11 -6.56
CA LEU A 164 -4.97 2.88 -6.23
C LEU A 164 -4.13 1.99 -5.34
N ASN A 165 -4.74 1.47 -4.29
CA ASN A 165 -4.17 0.41 -3.47
C ASN A 165 -4.55 -0.96 -4.02
N VAL A 166 -3.56 -1.80 -4.21
CA VAL A 166 -3.74 -3.23 -4.50
C VAL A 166 -2.85 -4.06 -3.59
N LYS A 167 -3.26 -5.27 -3.33
CA LYS A 167 -2.44 -6.24 -2.62
C LYS A 167 -1.22 -6.62 -3.47
N ALA A 168 -0.05 -6.80 -2.85
CA ALA A 168 1.15 -7.27 -3.56
C ALA A 168 0.94 -8.66 -4.17
N THR A 169 0.27 -9.56 -3.44
CA THR A 169 -0.18 -10.86 -3.95
C THR A 169 -1.32 -10.68 -4.93
N PRO A 170 -1.18 -11.12 -6.20
CA PRO A 170 -2.27 -11.06 -7.17
C PRO A 170 -3.45 -11.96 -6.78
N ILE A 171 -4.62 -11.77 -7.39
CA ILE A 171 -5.80 -12.59 -7.13
C ILE A 171 -5.52 -14.09 -7.42
N PRO A 172 -6.19 -15.02 -6.70
CA PRO A 172 -5.90 -16.44 -6.80
C PRO A 172 -5.92 -16.96 -8.25
N GLY A 173 -4.88 -17.74 -8.60
CA GLY A 173 -4.75 -18.36 -9.92
C GLY A 173 -4.17 -17.46 -11.02
N LYS A 174 -3.73 -16.25 -10.68
CA LYS A 174 -3.09 -15.31 -11.62
C LYS A 174 -1.75 -14.81 -11.07
N GLU A 175 -0.91 -14.37 -12.00
CA GLU A 175 0.28 -13.59 -11.70
C GLU A 175 0.19 -12.22 -12.36
N TRP A 176 0.93 -11.22 -11.87
CA TRP A 176 0.83 -9.84 -12.38
C TRP A 176 1.16 -9.70 -13.87
N TRP A 177 1.89 -10.63 -14.49
CA TRP A 177 2.12 -10.68 -15.95
C TRP A 177 0.96 -11.34 -16.74
N ASP A 178 -0.10 -11.84 -16.07
CA ASP A 178 -1.25 -12.42 -16.77
C ASP A 178 -1.94 -11.36 -17.63
N PRO A 179 -2.28 -11.65 -18.90
CA PRO A 179 -2.97 -10.71 -19.80
C PRO A 179 -4.31 -10.18 -19.26
N HIS A 180 -4.86 -10.81 -18.25
CA HIS A 180 -6.05 -10.33 -17.54
C HIS A 180 -5.88 -8.92 -16.99
N PHE A 181 -4.65 -8.56 -16.54
CA PHE A 181 -4.38 -7.25 -15.95
C PHE A 181 -4.00 -6.17 -16.98
N ASP A 182 -3.68 -6.55 -18.23
CA ASP A 182 -3.26 -5.60 -19.26
C ASP A 182 -4.23 -4.43 -19.46
N PRO A 183 -5.57 -4.65 -19.59
CA PRO A 183 -6.50 -3.52 -19.77
C PRO A 183 -6.51 -2.56 -18.58
N ILE A 184 -6.26 -3.07 -17.37
CA ILE A 184 -6.17 -2.24 -16.15
C ILE A 184 -4.89 -1.40 -16.20
N PHE A 185 -3.75 -2.01 -16.56
CA PHE A 185 -2.46 -1.30 -16.67
C PHE A 185 -2.49 -0.25 -17.76
N ASP A 186 -3.06 -0.54 -18.93
CA ASP A 186 -3.26 0.42 -20.02
C ASP A 186 -4.06 1.65 -19.54
N GLU A 187 -5.13 1.45 -18.79
CA GLU A 187 -5.96 2.54 -18.30
C GLU A 187 -5.28 3.34 -17.17
N LEU A 188 -4.47 2.67 -16.33
CA LEU A 188 -3.65 3.34 -15.32
C LEU A 188 -2.57 4.23 -15.95
N GLU A 189 -1.89 3.77 -17.00
CA GLU A 189 -0.95 4.60 -17.77
C GLU A 189 -1.64 5.80 -18.39
N LYS A 190 -2.75 5.58 -19.10
CA LYS A 190 -3.53 6.61 -19.78
C LYS A 190 -4.04 7.68 -18.82
N THR A 191 -4.48 7.28 -17.64
CA THR A 191 -4.98 8.20 -16.61
C THR A 191 -3.89 8.74 -15.70
N ASN A 192 -2.63 8.29 -15.89
CA ASN A 192 -1.48 8.62 -15.06
C ASN A 192 -1.73 8.36 -13.55
N THR A 193 -2.42 7.26 -13.23
CA THR A 193 -2.79 6.87 -11.85
C THR A 193 -1.76 5.91 -11.30
N PRO A 194 -1.04 6.24 -10.21
CA PRO A 194 -0.11 5.32 -9.57
C PRO A 194 -0.82 4.15 -8.89
N ILE A 195 -0.15 2.99 -8.87
CA ILE A 195 -0.52 1.84 -8.04
C ILE A 195 0.35 1.83 -6.79
N ILE A 196 -0.27 1.69 -5.63
CA ILE A 196 0.37 1.41 -4.36
C ILE A 196 0.27 -0.08 -4.10
N PHE A 197 1.41 -0.76 -4.02
CA PHE A 197 1.48 -2.12 -3.48
C PHE A 197 1.61 -2.06 -1.99
N HIS A 198 0.60 -2.60 -1.34
CA HIS A 198 0.53 -2.68 0.09
C HIS A 198 0.12 -4.11 0.45
N ASP A 199 1.02 -4.92 1.00
CA ASP A 199 0.64 -6.30 1.26
C ASP A 199 -0.11 -6.46 2.58
N THR A 200 -0.90 -7.50 2.58
CA THR A 200 -1.63 -7.99 3.73
C THR A 200 -1.31 -9.48 3.89
N LYS A 201 -1.69 -10.07 5.01
CA LYS A 201 -1.21 -11.41 5.35
C LYS A 201 -1.89 -12.55 4.60
N THR A 202 -3.18 -12.39 4.28
CA THR A 202 -3.98 -13.44 3.66
C THR A 202 -3.51 -13.69 2.23
N GLY A 203 -3.15 -14.94 1.93
CA GLY A 203 -2.67 -15.34 0.61
C GLY A 203 -1.22 -15.01 0.30
N SER A 204 -0.52 -14.24 1.16
CA SER A 204 0.90 -13.92 0.97
C SER A 204 1.80 -15.13 1.23
N MET A 205 3.03 -15.05 0.70
CA MET A 205 4.06 -16.07 0.88
C MET A 205 4.29 -16.36 2.37
N GLY A 206 4.26 -17.63 2.73
CA GLY A 206 4.46 -18.06 4.10
C GLY A 206 3.26 -17.88 5.04
N HIS A 207 2.14 -17.31 4.56
CA HIS A 207 0.93 -17.13 5.37
C HIS A 207 0.50 -18.41 6.08
N GLU A 208 0.33 -19.51 5.35
CA GLU A 208 -0.09 -20.80 5.95
C GLU A 208 1.01 -21.42 6.83
N ARG A 209 2.28 -21.26 6.45
CA ARG A 209 3.42 -21.78 7.20
C ARG A 209 3.54 -21.14 8.58
N PHE A 210 3.23 -19.85 8.71
CA PHE A 210 3.41 -19.07 9.94
C PHE A 210 2.11 -18.53 10.51
N ALA A 211 0.98 -19.05 10.07
CA ALA A 211 -0.35 -18.55 10.43
C ALA A 211 -0.64 -18.53 11.93
N ASP A 212 0.02 -19.40 12.72
CA ASP A 212 -0.17 -19.48 14.17
C ASP A 212 0.73 -18.52 14.96
N ASN A 213 1.57 -17.73 14.29
CA ASN A 213 2.45 -16.76 14.96
C ASN A 213 2.53 -15.46 14.18
N PHE A 214 1.95 -14.41 14.76
CA PHE A 214 1.90 -13.09 14.16
C PHE A 214 3.27 -12.49 13.82
N PHE A 215 4.28 -12.70 14.67
CA PHE A 215 5.63 -12.19 14.43
C PHE A 215 6.19 -12.70 13.09
N PHE A 216 6.16 -14.02 12.89
CA PHE A 216 6.71 -14.61 11.66
C PHE A 216 5.84 -14.32 10.44
N SER A 217 4.50 -14.38 10.57
CA SER A 217 3.61 -14.12 9.45
C SER A 217 3.67 -12.66 9.00
N HIS A 218 3.87 -11.73 9.91
CA HIS A 218 4.05 -10.32 9.60
C HIS A 218 5.38 -10.05 8.89
N MET A 219 6.49 -10.57 9.45
CA MET A 219 7.82 -10.41 8.86
C MET A 219 7.90 -10.92 7.41
N VAL A 220 7.30 -12.09 7.13
CA VAL A 220 7.37 -12.69 5.79
C VAL A 220 6.31 -12.10 4.87
N GLY A 221 5.08 -11.99 5.33
CA GLY A 221 3.95 -11.60 4.49
C GLY A 221 4.04 -10.17 3.96
N ARG A 222 4.63 -9.25 4.71
CA ARG A 222 4.77 -7.88 4.26
C ARG A 222 6.01 -7.67 3.41
N THR A 223 7.17 -7.82 4.01
CA THR A 223 8.43 -7.49 3.36
C THR A 223 8.73 -8.40 2.17
N ILE A 224 8.67 -9.71 2.36
CA ILE A 224 9.09 -10.67 1.31
C ILE A 224 8.09 -10.70 0.16
N GLU A 225 6.79 -10.66 0.45
CA GLU A 225 5.77 -10.67 -0.61
C GLU A 225 5.88 -9.45 -1.53
N THR A 226 6.08 -8.26 -0.95
CA THR A 226 6.28 -7.04 -1.76
C THR A 226 7.59 -7.09 -2.56
N MET A 227 8.67 -7.67 -2.01
CA MET A 227 9.90 -7.92 -2.77
C MET A 227 9.67 -8.86 -3.96
N VAL A 228 8.87 -9.94 -3.77
CA VAL A 228 8.49 -10.86 -4.86
C VAL A 228 7.64 -10.14 -5.90
N CYS A 229 6.64 -9.39 -5.47
CA CYS A 229 5.80 -8.57 -6.35
C CYS A 229 6.65 -7.62 -7.20
N LEU A 230 7.56 -6.88 -6.58
CA LEU A 230 8.46 -5.97 -7.28
C LEU A 230 9.32 -6.70 -8.31
N MET A 231 9.85 -7.88 -7.98
CA MET A 231 10.61 -8.70 -8.94
C MET A 231 9.74 -9.09 -10.14
N VAL A 232 8.49 -9.45 -9.92
CA VAL A 232 7.54 -9.79 -11.01
C VAL A 232 7.32 -8.59 -11.94
N TYR A 233 7.13 -7.40 -11.40
CA TYR A 233 6.97 -6.18 -12.21
C TYR A 233 8.23 -5.80 -12.97
N LEU A 234 9.41 -5.90 -12.33
CA LEU A 234 10.68 -5.50 -12.92
C LEU A 234 11.26 -6.54 -13.91
N CYS A 235 10.98 -7.84 -13.70
CA CYS A 235 11.59 -8.92 -14.48
C CYS A 235 10.56 -9.77 -15.24
N GLY A 236 9.28 -9.70 -14.90
CA GLY A 236 8.21 -10.47 -15.52
C GLY A 236 7.64 -9.87 -16.82
N GLY A 237 8.20 -8.74 -17.28
CA GLY A 237 7.77 -8.09 -18.52
C GLY A 237 6.65 -7.07 -18.38
N VAL A 238 6.07 -6.91 -17.18
CA VAL A 238 4.96 -5.96 -16.95
C VAL A 238 5.41 -4.53 -17.31
N LEU A 239 6.50 -4.05 -16.72
CA LEU A 239 7.02 -2.69 -16.97
C LEU A 239 7.77 -2.54 -18.30
N GLU A 240 8.06 -3.63 -19.01
CA GLU A 240 8.47 -3.57 -20.42
C GLU A 240 7.28 -3.29 -21.34
N LYS A 241 6.12 -3.87 -21.02
CA LYS A 241 4.88 -3.69 -21.77
C LYS A 241 4.17 -2.38 -21.41
N HIS A 242 4.22 -2.00 -20.13
CA HIS A 242 3.59 -0.79 -19.59
C HIS A 242 4.65 0.16 -18.98
N PRO A 243 5.49 0.81 -19.81
CA PRO A 243 6.68 1.54 -19.34
C PRO A 243 6.38 2.84 -18.58
N ASN A 244 5.16 3.37 -18.67
CA ASN A 244 4.74 4.58 -17.97
C ASN A 244 3.92 4.28 -16.70
N LEU A 245 3.70 3.00 -16.40
CA LEU A 245 3.03 2.60 -15.16
C LEU A 245 3.87 3.04 -13.96
N LYS A 246 3.21 3.65 -12.97
CA LYS A 246 3.85 4.15 -11.76
C LYS A 246 3.53 3.26 -10.58
N ILE A 247 4.57 2.74 -9.95
CA ILE A 247 4.48 1.79 -8.84
C ILE A 247 5.01 2.43 -7.56
N ILE A 248 4.28 2.30 -6.47
CA ILE A 248 4.70 2.70 -5.13
C ILE A 248 4.70 1.45 -4.26
N CYS A 249 5.85 1.10 -3.69
CA CYS A 249 6.01 -0.02 -2.77
C CYS A 249 6.06 0.50 -1.34
N LEU A 250 5.13 0.11 -0.50
CA LEU A 250 5.04 0.48 0.91
C LEU A 250 5.25 -0.74 1.81
N GLU A 251 5.56 -0.51 3.08
CA GLU A 251 5.82 -1.53 4.12
C GLU A 251 6.93 -2.54 3.78
N THR A 252 7.84 -2.19 2.87
CA THR A 252 8.99 -3.06 2.56
C THR A 252 10.30 -2.53 3.10
N GLY A 253 10.34 -1.22 3.35
CA GLY A 253 11.56 -0.50 3.62
C GLY A 253 12.41 -0.23 2.36
N ALA A 254 13.02 0.94 2.30
CA ALA A 254 13.89 1.35 1.20
C ALA A 254 15.29 0.72 1.30
N SER A 255 15.75 0.42 2.49
CA SER A 255 17.13 -0.03 2.78
C SER A 255 17.51 -1.38 2.14
N GLN A 256 16.55 -2.23 1.82
CA GLN A 256 16.81 -3.50 1.15
C GLN A 256 16.88 -3.40 -0.38
N MET A 257 16.39 -2.30 -0.97
CA MET A 257 16.32 -2.15 -2.42
C MET A 257 17.68 -2.21 -3.13
N PRO A 258 18.77 -1.61 -2.64
CA PRO A 258 20.08 -1.72 -3.26
C PRO A 258 20.52 -3.17 -3.46
N TRP A 259 20.36 -4.01 -2.45
CA TRP A 259 20.72 -5.42 -2.53
C TRP A 259 19.79 -6.17 -3.50
N TRP A 260 18.47 -5.95 -3.42
CA TRP A 260 17.51 -6.67 -4.24
C TRP A 260 17.66 -6.35 -5.72
N LEU A 261 17.83 -5.07 -6.07
CA LEU A 261 18.11 -4.63 -7.42
C LEU A 261 19.41 -5.22 -7.96
N SER A 262 20.48 -5.21 -7.17
CA SER A 262 21.75 -5.83 -7.55
C SER A 262 21.60 -7.33 -7.87
N ARG A 263 20.76 -8.06 -7.10
CA ARG A 263 20.47 -9.48 -7.34
C ARG A 263 19.69 -9.70 -8.65
N MET A 264 18.68 -8.88 -8.91
CA MET A 264 17.92 -8.93 -10.17
C MET A 264 18.78 -8.60 -11.38
N ASP A 265 19.62 -7.58 -11.30
CA ASP A 265 20.55 -7.19 -12.35
C ASP A 265 21.54 -8.30 -12.70
N GLU A 266 22.11 -8.96 -11.66
CA GLU A 266 23.01 -10.10 -11.85
C GLU A 266 22.32 -11.26 -12.57
N HIS A 267 21.11 -11.63 -12.17
CA HIS A 267 20.36 -12.71 -12.79
C HIS A 267 19.97 -12.37 -14.23
N TRP A 268 19.49 -11.16 -14.49
CA TRP A 268 19.20 -10.70 -15.85
C TRP A 268 20.42 -10.76 -16.76
N GLN A 269 21.58 -10.35 -16.26
CA GLN A 269 22.82 -10.39 -17.03
C GLN A 269 23.29 -11.83 -17.33
N LYS A 270 23.15 -12.75 -16.36
CA LYS A 270 23.65 -14.13 -16.48
C LYS A 270 22.67 -15.09 -17.14
N LEU A 271 21.36 -14.81 -17.08
CA LEU A 271 20.29 -15.68 -17.52
C LEU A 271 19.30 -15.00 -18.48
N PRO A 272 19.76 -14.17 -19.44
CA PRO A 272 18.85 -13.39 -20.30
C PRO A 272 17.93 -14.26 -21.14
N HIS A 273 18.33 -15.49 -21.44
CA HIS A 273 17.55 -16.45 -22.22
C HIS A 273 16.29 -16.96 -21.49
N LEU A 274 16.23 -16.81 -20.15
CA LEU A 274 15.07 -17.18 -19.35
C LEU A 274 14.03 -16.05 -19.23
N VAL A 275 14.44 -14.82 -19.54
CA VAL A 275 13.57 -13.64 -19.53
C VAL A 275 13.69 -12.86 -20.86
N PRO A 276 13.41 -13.49 -22.03
CA PRO A 276 13.66 -12.91 -23.34
C PRO A 276 12.83 -11.65 -23.62
N TRP A 277 11.75 -11.44 -22.87
CA TRP A 277 10.92 -10.23 -22.92
C TRP A 277 11.59 -9.04 -22.25
N GLN A 278 12.46 -9.24 -21.24
CA GLN A 278 13.12 -8.18 -20.48
C GLN A 278 14.28 -7.59 -21.28
N LYS A 279 14.11 -6.38 -21.81
CA LYS A 279 15.11 -5.71 -22.67
C LYS A 279 16.01 -4.76 -21.91
N ARG A 280 15.50 -4.17 -20.82
CA ARG A 280 16.20 -3.20 -20.00
C ARG A 280 16.66 -3.85 -18.69
N LYS A 281 17.74 -3.32 -18.15
CA LYS A 281 18.26 -3.72 -16.85
C LYS A 281 17.21 -3.46 -15.76
N PRO A 282 16.93 -4.39 -14.83
CA PRO A 282 15.93 -4.19 -13.78
C PRO A 282 16.08 -2.88 -12.99
N THR A 283 17.31 -2.48 -12.65
CA THR A 283 17.57 -1.18 -12.01
C THR A 283 17.15 0.01 -12.87
N ASP A 284 17.32 -0.05 -14.20
CA ASP A 284 16.91 1.05 -15.10
C ASP A 284 15.39 1.15 -15.18
N VAL A 285 14.69 0.01 -15.19
CA VAL A 285 13.22 -0.06 -15.13
C VAL A 285 12.71 0.48 -13.79
N PHE A 286 13.35 0.09 -12.70
CA PHE A 286 13.02 0.62 -11.36
C PHE A 286 13.15 2.15 -11.34
N ASN A 287 14.27 2.69 -11.80
CA ASN A 287 14.52 4.13 -11.82
C ASN A 287 13.55 4.92 -12.71
N GLN A 288 12.85 4.27 -13.61
CA GLN A 288 11.79 4.91 -14.41
C GLN A 288 10.44 4.90 -13.69
N SER A 289 10.05 3.78 -13.09
CA SER A 289 8.64 3.47 -12.80
C SER A 289 8.33 3.22 -11.34
N VAL A 290 9.33 3.08 -10.44
CA VAL A 290 9.09 2.62 -9.06
C VAL A 290 9.53 3.65 -8.03
N TRP A 291 8.71 3.80 -6.97
CA TRP A 291 9.01 4.54 -5.74
C TRP A 291 8.85 3.63 -4.54
N VAL A 292 9.66 3.85 -3.50
CA VAL A 292 9.67 3.01 -2.29
C VAL A 292 9.54 3.89 -1.04
N GLY A 293 8.76 3.42 -0.08
CA GLY A 293 8.58 4.06 1.22
C GLY A 293 9.86 4.02 2.06
N CYS A 294 10.20 5.17 2.65
CA CYS A 294 11.16 5.25 3.76
C CYS A 294 10.37 5.17 5.06
N GLU A 295 10.57 4.11 5.80
CA GLU A 295 9.82 3.78 7.01
C GLU A 295 10.54 4.29 8.27
N PRO A 296 9.81 4.64 9.35
CA PRO A 296 10.43 5.12 10.59
C PRO A 296 11.37 4.11 11.26
N PHE A 297 11.15 2.81 11.05
CA PHE A 297 12.00 1.75 11.62
C PHE A 297 13.37 1.63 10.93
N GLU A 298 13.57 2.28 9.79
CA GLU A 298 14.82 2.24 9.02
C GLU A 298 15.85 3.26 9.51
N ASP A 299 15.69 3.83 10.72
CA ASP A 299 16.61 4.85 11.23
C ASP A 299 18.07 4.40 11.12
N GLY A 300 18.86 5.17 10.38
CA GLY A 300 20.26 4.87 10.05
C GLY A 300 20.46 3.91 8.86
N LEU A 301 19.44 3.28 8.31
CA LEU A 301 19.55 2.35 7.18
C LEU A 301 19.07 2.98 5.85
N PHE A 302 18.06 3.84 5.88
CA PHE A 302 17.53 4.44 4.66
C PHE A 302 18.54 5.36 3.97
N GLU A 303 19.53 5.92 4.69
CA GLU A 303 20.59 6.71 4.09
C GLU A 303 21.40 5.93 3.05
N TRP A 304 21.58 4.63 3.26
CA TRP A 304 22.22 3.75 2.27
C TRP A 304 21.36 3.62 1.01
N ALA A 305 20.04 3.52 1.16
CA ALA A 305 19.13 3.55 0.01
C ALA A 305 19.23 4.88 -0.74
N VAL A 306 19.28 6.00 -0.03
CA VAL A 306 19.46 7.34 -0.64
C VAL A 306 20.79 7.45 -1.36
N GLU A 307 21.88 6.91 -0.79
CA GLU A 307 23.20 6.89 -1.42
C GLU A 307 23.22 6.08 -2.72
N TYR A 308 22.54 4.94 -2.74
CA TYR A 308 22.52 4.03 -3.88
C TYR A 308 21.51 4.44 -4.97
N LEU A 309 20.29 4.80 -4.59
CA LEU A 309 19.18 5.09 -5.51
C LEU A 309 19.06 6.58 -5.87
N GLY A 310 19.69 7.46 -5.07
CA GLY A 310 19.36 8.88 -5.05
C GLY A 310 18.05 9.14 -4.28
N GLY A 311 17.71 10.43 -4.09
CA GLY A 311 16.48 10.81 -3.41
C GLY A 311 15.21 10.71 -4.27
N ASP A 312 15.33 10.57 -5.59
CA ASP A 312 14.20 10.73 -6.53
C ASP A 312 13.17 9.59 -6.52
N ARG A 313 13.52 8.44 -5.96
CA ARG A 313 12.69 7.22 -5.94
C ARG A 313 12.23 6.82 -4.54
N LEU A 314 12.38 7.72 -3.58
CA LEU A 314 12.04 7.50 -2.20
C LEU A 314 10.92 8.45 -1.77
N VAL A 315 10.00 7.95 -0.96
CA VAL A 315 8.87 8.71 -0.43
C VAL A 315 8.74 8.46 1.08
N LEU A 316 8.18 9.39 1.81
CA LEU A 316 7.89 9.20 3.23
C LEU A 316 6.71 8.25 3.39
N ALA A 317 6.89 7.24 4.26
CA ALA A 317 5.89 6.26 4.64
C ALA A 317 5.91 6.12 6.17
N THR A 318 4.80 6.42 6.84
CA THR A 318 4.80 6.42 8.32
C THR A 318 4.15 5.20 8.93
N ASP A 319 3.34 4.50 8.17
CA ASP A 319 2.46 3.40 8.60
C ASP A 319 1.53 3.79 9.77
N SER A 320 1.25 5.09 9.90
CA SER A 320 0.39 5.59 10.99
C SER A 320 -1.08 5.21 10.75
N PRO A 321 -1.82 4.69 11.74
CA PRO A 321 -1.47 4.52 13.16
C PRO A 321 -1.18 3.06 13.53
N HIS A 322 -0.61 2.26 12.66
CA HIS A 322 -0.32 0.86 12.93
C HIS A 322 0.62 0.69 14.14
N TRP A 323 0.64 -0.52 14.70
CA TRP A 323 1.36 -0.83 15.94
C TRP A 323 2.88 -0.66 15.81
N ASP A 324 3.42 -0.77 14.60
CA ASP A 324 4.84 -0.64 14.24
C ASP A 324 5.24 0.77 13.80
N SER A 325 4.28 1.68 13.56
CA SER A 325 4.63 3.09 13.38
C SER A 325 5.16 3.72 14.67
N SER A 326 5.95 4.78 14.56
CA SER A 326 6.43 5.57 15.70
C SER A 326 5.29 6.35 16.37
N GLN A 327 5.55 6.85 17.58
CA GLN A 327 4.61 7.76 18.26
C GLN A 327 4.46 9.06 17.48
N PRO A 328 3.28 9.73 17.53
CA PRO A 328 3.14 11.07 17.00
C PRO A 328 4.21 12.02 17.53
N GLY A 329 4.76 12.83 16.63
CA GLY A 329 5.91 13.71 16.91
C GLY A 329 7.29 13.05 16.68
N GLN A 330 7.34 11.79 16.26
CA GLN A 330 8.59 11.06 16.02
C GLN A 330 8.70 10.43 14.62
N VAL A 331 7.61 10.31 13.87
CA VAL A 331 7.58 9.53 12.62
C VAL A 331 8.40 10.13 11.49
N THR A 332 8.48 11.47 11.37
CA THR A 332 9.28 12.16 10.35
C THR A 332 10.75 12.33 10.75
N GLY A 333 11.05 12.10 12.01
CA GLY A 333 12.36 12.39 12.60
C GLY A 333 13.55 11.71 11.93
N PRO A 334 13.50 10.42 11.59
CA PRO A 334 14.62 9.75 10.95
C PRO A 334 15.09 10.46 9.67
N VAL A 335 14.17 10.79 8.78
CA VAL A 335 14.51 11.51 7.53
C VAL A 335 14.89 12.98 7.82
N ALA A 336 14.08 13.69 8.59
CA ALA A 336 14.25 15.12 8.81
C ALA A 336 15.56 15.45 9.54
N ARG A 337 15.93 14.64 10.57
CA ARG A 337 17.14 14.87 11.39
C ARG A 337 18.41 14.24 10.84
N SER A 338 18.35 13.40 9.81
CA SER A 338 19.55 12.77 9.24
C SER A 338 20.57 13.83 8.82
N THR A 339 21.82 13.66 9.22
CA THR A 339 22.96 14.50 8.79
C THR A 339 23.72 13.89 7.63
N LYS A 340 23.34 12.70 7.17
CA LYS A 340 24.03 11.93 6.13
C LYS A 340 23.45 12.18 4.73
N ILE A 341 22.23 12.70 4.64
CA ILE A 341 21.63 13.02 3.36
C ILE A 341 21.53 14.54 3.12
N SER A 342 21.63 14.97 1.88
CA SER A 342 21.58 16.38 1.51
C SER A 342 20.19 16.99 1.79
N GLN A 343 20.12 18.31 1.94
CA GLN A 343 18.84 19.01 2.08
C GLN A 343 17.93 18.82 0.85
N GLU A 344 18.52 18.71 -0.34
CA GLU A 344 17.79 18.41 -1.57
C GLU A 344 17.12 17.03 -1.47
N ASN A 345 17.85 15.99 -1.07
CA ASN A 345 17.28 14.65 -0.92
C ASN A 345 16.23 14.59 0.19
N LYS A 346 16.43 15.30 1.32
CA LYS A 346 15.38 15.40 2.35
C LYS A 346 14.07 15.96 1.78
N LYS A 347 14.17 17.04 1.03
CA LYS A 347 13.01 17.70 0.42
C LYS A 347 12.26 16.78 -0.54
N LYS A 348 13.01 16.03 -1.36
CA LYS A 348 12.46 15.02 -2.27
C LYS A 348 11.73 13.92 -1.50
N VAL A 349 12.40 13.30 -0.54
CA VAL A 349 11.84 12.18 0.25
C VAL A 349 10.65 12.63 1.10
N LEU A 350 10.75 13.79 1.77
CA LEU A 350 9.69 14.27 2.65
C LEU A 350 8.41 14.67 1.88
N GLY A 351 8.52 15.15 0.62
CA GLY A 351 7.30 15.60 -0.03
C GLY A 351 7.35 15.80 -1.54
N GLU A 352 8.43 16.33 -2.15
CA GLU A 352 8.41 16.70 -3.56
C GLU A 352 8.12 15.51 -4.48
N ASN A 353 8.68 14.33 -4.18
CA ASN A 353 8.41 13.14 -4.97
C ASN A 353 6.92 12.76 -4.93
N ALA A 354 6.31 12.76 -3.74
CA ALA A 354 4.88 12.48 -3.59
C ALA A 354 4.00 13.52 -4.28
N ILE A 355 4.35 14.81 -4.18
CA ILE A 355 3.64 15.92 -4.84
C ILE A 355 3.64 15.70 -6.37
N ASN A 356 4.82 15.42 -6.93
CA ASN A 356 4.97 15.20 -8.37
C ASN A 356 4.29 13.91 -8.85
N LEU A 357 4.44 12.83 -8.07
CA LEU A 357 3.90 11.52 -8.40
C LEU A 357 2.38 11.52 -8.44
N LEU A 358 1.74 12.18 -7.48
CA LEU A 358 0.29 12.25 -7.33
C LEU A 358 -0.34 13.48 -8.01
N GLY A 359 0.46 14.37 -8.61
CA GLY A 359 -0.03 15.58 -9.24
C GLY A 359 -0.73 16.54 -8.26
N LEU A 360 -0.18 16.68 -7.05
CA LEU A 360 -0.76 17.58 -6.04
C LEU A 360 -0.39 19.02 -6.38
N GLY A 361 -1.37 19.91 -6.43
CA GLY A 361 -1.16 21.34 -6.68
C GLY A 361 -0.69 22.10 -5.42
N LEU A 362 0.38 21.64 -4.74
CA LEU A 362 0.86 22.15 -3.44
C LEU A 362 2.15 22.96 -3.56
#